data_07c3da836bfcae4e4d9dd6c791f41c5e
#
_entry.id   07c3da836bfcae4e4d9dd6c791f41c5e
#
_cell.length_a   1.000
_cell.length_b   1.000
_cell.length_c   1.000
_cell.angle_alpha   90.00
_cell.angle_beta   90.00
_cell.angle_gamma   90.00
#
_symmetry.space_group_name_H-M   'P 1'
#
loop_
_entity.id
_entity.type
_entity.pdbx_description
1 polymer ?
#
loop_
_entity_poly.entity_id
_entity_poly.type
_entity_poly.pdbx_seq_one_letter_code
_entity_poly.pdbx_strand_id
1 'polypeptide(L)'
;MDQTYGSLAERLLCKWEEKKAKAATTNDTGSLNPPPRLLVAVAGPPGSGKTTIANRVAGIINSLPPENNSPKAIVISADGFHLPLAILRKLPNASEALARRGAPWTFDGHAAVSLVRKLEPQAHRQPVLAPTFDHAIKDPVSDGLLIEADVDICILEGNYLLCDEPPWDEIANLVDEKWFVHVEPDLACRRVAFRHLAAGIEATMEEAVRRAKANDLVNGEFIVSKSQGRYDVMIESIESKP
;
A
#
# COMPACT_ATOMS: atom_id res chain seq x y z
N MET A 1 -0.72 9.84 -17.67
CA MET A 1 -0.70 8.76 -16.66
C MET A 1 -0.12 7.45 -17.21
N ASP A 2 -0.47 6.96 -18.42
CA ASP A 2 0.06 5.69 -18.92
C ASP A 2 1.59 5.70 -19.07
N GLN A 3 2.17 6.80 -19.52
CA GLN A 3 3.61 6.99 -19.60
C GLN A 3 4.27 6.97 -18.20
N THR A 4 3.60 7.51 -17.19
CA THR A 4 4.06 7.47 -15.79
C THR A 4 4.07 6.03 -15.25
N TYR A 5 3.01 5.25 -15.51
CA TYR A 5 2.96 3.85 -15.05
C TYR A 5 4.05 2.99 -15.70
N GLY A 6 4.32 3.22 -17.01
CA GLY A 6 5.42 2.57 -17.72
C GLY A 6 6.78 2.87 -17.09
N SER A 7 7.09 4.14 -16.86
CA SER A 7 8.35 4.54 -16.24
C SER A 7 8.52 4.01 -14.81
N LEU A 8 7.42 3.92 -14.03
CA LEU A 8 7.46 3.32 -12.69
C LEU A 8 7.69 1.81 -12.75
N ALA A 9 7.08 1.10 -13.71
CA ALA A 9 7.32 -0.31 -13.92
C ALA A 9 8.77 -0.60 -14.34
N GLU A 10 9.31 0.16 -15.30
CA GLU A 10 10.72 0.08 -15.71
C GLU A 10 11.67 0.31 -14.53
N ARG A 11 11.36 1.29 -13.69
CA ARG A 11 12.15 1.55 -12.48
C ARG A 11 12.19 0.35 -11.52
N LEU A 12 11.05 -0.31 -11.28
CA LEU A 12 11.02 -1.52 -10.44
C LEU A 12 11.75 -2.69 -11.07
N LEU A 13 11.65 -2.86 -12.38
CA LEU A 13 12.39 -3.89 -13.11
C LEU A 13 13.91 -3.69 -12.99
N CYS A 14 14.39 -2.47 -13.16
CA CYS A 14 15.82 -2.16 -12.96
C CYS A 14 16.26 -2.47 -11.52
N LYS A 15 15.50 -2.01 -10.52
CA LYS A 15 15.82 -2.28 -9.10
C LYS A 15 15.78 -3.77 -8.75
N TRP A 16 14.86 -4.52 -9.32
CA TRP A 16 14.79 -5.96 -9.11
C TRP A 16 16.01 -6.67 -9.71
N GLU A 17 16.42 -6.31 -10.92
CA GLU A 17 17.65 -6.87 -11.53
C GLU A 17 18.90 -6.51 -10.72
N GLU A 18 19.03 -5.27 -10.23
CA GLU A 18 20.13 -4.86 -9.36
C GLU A 18 20.15 -5.68 -8.06
N LYS A 19 18.99 -5.90 -7.44
CA LYS A 19 18.88 -6.68 -6.20
C LYS A 19 19.24 -8.16 -6.43
N LYS A 20 18.79 -8.72 -7.54
CA LYS A 20 19.11 -10.07 -7.99
C LYS A 20 20.63 -10.24 -8.23
N ALA A 21 21.25 -9.29 -8.93
CA ALA A 21 22.69 -9.32 -9.19
C ALA A 21 23.53 -9.24 -7.88
N LYS A 22 23.15 -8.36 -6.95
CA LYS A 22 23.78 -8.27 -5.64
C LYS A 22 23.67 -9.57 -4.84
N ALA A 23 22.51 -10.21 -4.85
CA ALA A 23 22.31 -11.49 -4.17
C ALA A 23 23.18 -12.61 -4.77
N ALA A 24 23.35 -12.63 -6.09
CA ALA A 24 24.20 -13.61 -6.77
C ALA A 24 25.69 -13.48 -6.41
N THR A 25 26.17 -12.25 -6.18
CA THR A 25 27.60 -12.00 -5.82
C THR A 25 27.90 -12.31 -4.35
N THR A 26 26.91 -12.32 -3.46
CA THR A 26 27.09 -12.63 -2.03
C THR A 26 26.98 -14.12 -1.70
N ASN A 27 26.48 -14.94 -2.61
CA ASN A 27 26.28 -16.38 -2.41
C ASN A 27 27.42 -17.19 -3.06
N ASP A 28 28.59 -17.18 -2.42
CA ASP A 28 29.78 -17.97 -2.84
C ASP A 28 29.65 -19.51 -2.61
N THR A 29 28.47 -19.97 -2.14
CA THR A 29 28.26 -21.37 -1.73
C THR A 29 27.35 -22.18 -2.66
N GLY A 30 27.09 -21.75 -3.90
CA GLY A 30 26.39 -22.55 -4.90
C GLY A 30 24.95 -22.94 -4.57
N SER A 31 24.32 -22.32 -3.57
CA SER A 31 22.92 -22.56 -3.22
C SER A 31 22.00 -21.82 -4.18
N LEU A 32 21.11 -22.55 -4.85
CA LEU A 32 20.02 -22.06 -5.70
C LEU A 32 18.90 -21.43 -4.86
N ASN A 33 19.23 -20.49 -3.96
CA ASN A 33 18.22 -19.72 -3.24
C ASN A 33 17.58 -18.73 -4.22
N PRO A 34 16.23 -18.65 -4.29
CA PRO A 34 15.59 -17.60 -5.09
C PRO A 34 16.09 -16.23 -4.62
N PRO A 35 16.29 -15.26 -5.54
CA PRO A 35 16.72 -13.93 -5.18
C PRO A 35 15.73 -13.30 -4.19
N PRO A 36 16.17 -12.37 -3.31
CA PRO A 36 15.29 -11.74 -2.36
C PRO A 36 14.16 -10.96 -3.08
N ARG A 37 12.96 -10.91 -2.47
CA ARG A 37 11.85 -10.10 -2.99
C ARG A 37 12.24 -8.62 -3.02
N LEU A 38 11.81 -7.90 -4.04
CA LEU A 38 11.83 -6.44 -4.05
C LEU A 38 10.57 -5.94 -3.30
N LEU A 39 10.76 -5.19 -2.23
CA LEU A 39 9.67 -4.63 -1.42
C LEU A 39 9.49 -3.15 -1.74
N VAL A 40 8.29 -2.75 -2.09
CA VAL A 40 7.94 -1.37 -2.48
C VAL A 40 6.83 -0.87 -1.58
N ALA A 41 6.98 0.32 -0.98
CA ALA A 41 5.92 0.99 -0.25
C ALA A 41 5.36 2.15 -1.07
N VAL A 42 4.05 2.16 -1.27
CA VAL A 42 3.31 3.24 -1.94
C VAL A 42 2.38 3.90 -0.92
N ALA A 43 2.76 5.06 -0.43
CA ALA A 43 1.98 5.83 0.54
C ALA A 43 1.32 7.05 -0.10
N GLY A 44 0.33 7.60 0.59
CA GLY A 44 -0.34 8.82 0.18
C GLY A 44 -1.72 8.97 0.82
N PRO A 45 -2.30 10.17 0.80
CA PRO A 45 -3.59 10.44 1.42
C PRO A 45 -4.74 9.68 0.76
N PRO A 46 -5.89 9.55 1.45
CA PRO A 46 -7.12 9.06 0.85
C PRO A 46 -7.45 9.83 -0.44
N GLY A 47 -7.87 9.11 -1.48
CA GLY A 47 -8.21 9.75 -2.77
C GLY A 47 -7.00 10.05 -3.68
N SER A 48 -5.76 9.77 -3.26
CA SER A 48 -4.56 10.02 -4.07
C SER A 48 -4.42 9.07 -5.28
N GLY A 49 -5.08 7.92 -5.28
CA GLY A 49 -5.00 6.96 -6.38
C GLY A 49 -3.86 5.94 -6.27
N LYS A 50 -3.24 5.80 -5.10
CA LYS A 50 -2.15 4.85 -4.86
C LYS A 50 -2.49 3.40 -5.25
N THR A 51 -3.69 2.92 -4.93
CA THR A 51 -4.17 1.59 -5.31
C THR A 51 -4.21 1.41 -6.84
N THR A 52 -4.68 2.44 -7.55
CA THR A 52 -4.70 2.43 -9.03
C THR A 52 -3.29 2.38 -9.59
N ILE A 53 -2.37 3.18 -9.06
CA ILE A 53 -0.96 3.21 -9.47
C ILE A 53 -0.32 1.84 -9.23
N ALA A 54 -0.46 1.30 -8.02
CA ALA A 54 0.11 0.00 -7.66
C ALA A 54 -0.39 -1.12 -8.59
N ASN A 55 -1.72 -1.19 -8.81
CA ASN A 55 -2.30 -2.21 -9.69
C ASN A 55 -1.89 -2.03 -11.16
N ARG A 56 -1.80 -0.80 -11.67
CA ARG A 56 -1.36 -0.55 -13.05
C ARG A 56 0.10 -0.95 -13.25
N VAL A 57 0.98 -0.59 -12.32
CA VAL A 57 2.39 -0.97 -12.37
C VAL A 57 2.56 -2.49 -12.28
N ALA A 58 1.90 -3.15 -11.33
CA ALA A 58 1.93 -4.60 -11.22
C ALA A 58 1.39 -5.28 -12.49
N GLY A 59 0.30 -4.74 -13.06
CA GLY A 59 -0.27 -5.25 -14.31
C GLY A 59 0.70 -5.16 -15.50
N ILE A 60 1.43 -4.05 -15.63
CA ILE A 60 2.46 -3.89 -16.68
C ILE A 60 3.57 -4.93 -16.48
N ILE A 61 4.09 -5.08 -15.27
CA ILE A 61 5.14 -6.06 -14.95
C ILE A 61 4.67 -7.48 -15.27
N ASN A 62 3.47 -7.86 -14.82
CA ASN A 62 2.92 -9.19 -15.04
C ASN A 62 2.48 -9.46 -16.49
N SER A 63 2.40 -8.43 -17.35
CA SER A 63 2.13 -8.59 -18.79
C SER A 63 3.37 -8.89 -19.61
N LEU A 64 4.56 -8.85 -19.02
CA LEU A 64 5.81 -9.19 -19.71
C LEU A 64 5.84 -10.67 -20.07
N PRO A 65 6.42 -11.04 -21.23
CA PRO A 65 6.51 -12.44 -21.66
C PRO A 65 7.31 -13.28 -20.64
N PRO A 66 6.81 -14.45 -20.22
CA PRO A 66 7.48 -15.32 -19.24
C PRO A 66 8.81 -15.87 -19.74
N GLU A 67 9.02 -15.91 -21.05
CA GLU A 67 10.24 -16.38 -21.72
C GLU A 67 11.49 -15.58 -21.34
N ASN A 68 11.31 -14.35 -20.85
CA ASN A 68 12.39 -13.45 -20.44
C ASN A 68 12.74 -13.57 -18.96
N ASN A 69 12.32 -14.61 -18.26
CA ASN A 69 12.49 -14.75 -16.81
C ASN A 69 11.96 -13.50 -16.05
N SER A 70 10.82 -12.99 -16.51
CA SER A 70 10.18 -11.78 -16.00
C SER A 70 9.69 -11.97 -14.57
N PRO A 71 9.84 -10.96 -13.69
CA PRO A 71 9.40 -11.07 -12.32
C PRO A 71 7.88 -11.10 -12.20
N LYS A 72 7.39 -11.78 -11.17
CA LYS A 72 5.99 -11.79 -10.76
C LYS A 72 5.74 -10.74 -9.70
N ALA A 73 4.82 -9.83 -9.94
CA ALA A 73 4.46 -8.75 -9.02
C ALA A 73 3.09 -8.99 -8.37
N ILE A 74 2.96 -8.61 -7.09
CA ILE A 74 1.71 -8.62 -6.35
C ILE A 74 1.49 -7.29 -5.64
N VAL A 75 0.23 -6.87 -5.52
CA VAL A 75 -0.18 -5.70 -4.72
C VAL A 75 -0.78 -6.17 -3.40
N ILE A 76 -0.33 -5.55 -2.31
CA ILE A 76 -0.77 -5.83 -0.95
C ILE A 76 -1.34 -4.55 -0.37
N SER A 77 -2.65 -4.52 -0.10
CA SER A 77 -3.29 -3.35 0.48
C SER A 77 -3.18 -3.34 2.00
N ALA A 78 -2.68 -2.25 2.56
CA ALA A 78 -2.65 -2.04 4.01
C ALA A 78 -4.05 -1.82 4.62
N ASP A 79 -5.09 -1.67 3.81
CA ASP A 79 -6.47 -1.63 4.33
C ASP A 79 -6.86 -2.94 5.02
N GLY A 80 -6.23 -4.07 4.69
CA GLY A 80 -6.37 -5.33 5.41
C GLY A 80 -5.98 -5.28 6.89
N PHE A 81 -5.21 -4.27 7.30
CA PHE A 81 -4.80 -4.06 8.68
C PHE A 81 -5.72 -3.12 9.47
N HIS A 82 -6.87 -2.72 8.95
CA HIS A 82 -7.88 -2.06 9.78
C HIS A 82 -8.24 -2.93 10.98
N LEU A 83 -8.43 -2.32 12.13
CA LEU A 83 -9.01 -3.02 13.28
C LEU A 83 -10.45 -3.46 12.93
N PRO A 84 -10.82 -4.72 13.21
CA PRO A 84 -12.19 -5.21 13.02
C PRO A 84 -13.22 -4.35 13.75
N LEU A 85 -14.40 -4.15 13.14
CA LEU A 85 -15.51 -3.41 13.76
C LEU A 85 -15.86 -3.96 15.15
N ALA A 86 -15.74 -5.27 15.34
CA ALA A 86 -15.98 -5.92 16.62
C ALA A 86 -14.98 -5.47 17.71
N ILE A 87 -13.74 -5.15 17.33
CA ILE A 87 -12.72 -4.59 18.23
C ILE A 87 -13.00 -3.11 18.49
N LEU A 88 -13.22 -2.30 17.43
CA LEU A 88 -13.52 -0.87 17.58
C LEU A 88 -14.70 -0.61 18.50
N ARG A 89 -15.76 -1.43 18.42
CA ARG A 89 -16.96 -1.32 19.28
C ARG A 89 -16.70 -1.63 20.76
N LYS A 90 -15.59 -2.30 21.10
CA LYS A 90 -15.20 -2.63 22.46
C LYS A 90 -14.24 -1.63 23.10
N LEU A 91 -13.74 -0.68 22.31
CA LEU A 91 -12.84 0.35 22.83
C LEU A 91 -13.59 1.29 23.79
N PRO A 92 -12.93 1.84 24.81
CA PRO A 92 -13.53 2.84 25.70
C PRO A 92 -14.09 4.07 24.96
N ASN A 93 -13.47 4.44 23.83
CA ASN A 93 -13.88 5.52 22.93
C ASN A 93 -14.54 4.99 21.63
N ALA A 94 -15.35 3.95 21.73
CA ALA A 94 -15.94 3.27 20.56
C ALA A 94 -16.63 4.21 19.56
N SER A 95 -17.38 5.21 20.04
CA SER A 95 -18.07 6.18 19.16
C SER A 95 -17.07 6.99 18.33
N GLU A 96 -15.98 7.43 18.93
CA GLU A 96 -14.89 8.13 18.23
C GLU A 96 -14.18 7.18 17.26
N ALA A 97 -13.86 5.96 17.71
CA ALA A 97 -13.17 4.96 16.89
C ALA A 97 -13.94 4.61 15.60
N LEU A 98 -15.26 4.52 15.69
CA LEU A 98 -16.12 4.28 14.54
C LEU A 98 -16.23 5.53 13.63
N ALA A 99 -16.34 6.72 14.22
CA ALA A 99 -16.40 7.98 13.46
C ALA A 99 -15.07 8.30 12.75
N ARG A 100 -13.94 8.01 13.42
CA ARG A 100 -12.58 8.25 12.95
C ARG A 100 -11.94 7.02 12.29
N ARG A 101 -12.73 6.01 11.93
CA ARG A 101 -12.20 4.83 11.25
C ARG A 101 -11.45 5.23 9.98
N GLY A 102 -10.22 4.75 9.85
CA GLY A 102 -9.26 5.21 8.86
C GLY A 102 -8.15 6.11 9.43
N ALA A 103 -8.27 6.56 10.69
CA ALA A 103 -7.18 7.21 11.43
C ALA A 103 -6.08 6.19 11.80
N PRO A 104 -4.79 6.59 11.99
CA PRO A 104 -3.67 5.66 12.16
C PRO A 104 -3.85 4.67 13.31
N TRP A 105 -4.47 5.09 14.41
CA TRP A 105 -4.73 4.28 15.60
C TRP A 105 -5.92 3.30 15.45
N THR A 106 -6.63 3.34 14.31
CA THR A 106 -7.67 2.37 13.95
C THR A 106 -7.15 1.23 13.08
N PHE A 107 -5.83 1.11 12.96
CA PHE A 107 -5.14 0.02 12.25
C PHE A 107 -4.26 -0.78 13.21
N ASP A 108 -4.01 -2.02 12.87
CA ASP A 108 -2.96 -2.84 13.47
C ASP A 108 -1.63 -2.62 12.72
N GLY A 109 -0.95 -1.52 13.04
CA GLY A 109 0.32 -1.17 12.43
C GLY A 109 1.43 -2.17 12.75
N HIS A 110 1.40 -2.81 13.94
CA HIS A 110 2.37 -3.86 14.29
C HIS A 110 2.22 -5.09 13.42
N ALA A 111 0.99 -5.50 13.10
CA ALA A 111 0.74 -6.58 12.16
C ALA A 111 1.23 -6.23 10.74
N ALA A 112 1.08 -4.97 10.30
CA ALA A 112 1.61 -4.51 9.02
C ALA A 112 3.14 -4.60 8.98
N VAL A 113 3.84 -4.10 9.99
CA VAL A 113 5.31 -4.24 10.12
C VAL A 113 5.73 -5.71 10.14
N SER A 114 5.01 -6.55 10.90
CA SER A 114 5.27 -7.99 10.98
C SER A 114 5.15 -8.66 9.60
N LEU A 115 4.16 -8.28 8.79
CA LEU A 115 4.04 -8.79 7.41
C LEU A 115 5.26 -8.39 6.58
N VAL A 116 5.67 -7.12 6.60
CA VAL A 116 6.83 -6.65 5.82
C VAL A 116 8.09 -7.44 6.21
N ARG A 117 8.33 -7.66 7.50
CA ARG A 117 9.45 -8.47 7.98
C ARG A 117 9.40 -9.94 7.50
N LYS A 118 8.21 -10.54 7.39
CA LYS A 118 8.05 -11.89 6.83
C LYS A 118 8.38 -11.94 5.33
N LEU A 119 8.25 -10.82 4.62
CA LEU A 119 8.56 -10.70 3.20
C LEU A 119 10.03 -10.41 2.92
N GLU A 120 10.80 -9.97 3.93
CA GLU A 120 12.24 -9.74 3.81
C GLU A 120 13.00 -11.00 3.39
N PRO A 121 14.25 -10.85 2.93
CA PRO A 121 15.08 -11.98 2.50
C PRO A 121 15.25 -13.03 3.60
N GLN A 122 14.77 -14.23 3.33
CA GLN A 122 15.01 -15.41 4.15
C GLN A 122 15.82 -16.42 3.33
N ALA A 123 16.50 -17.34 4.00
CA ALA A 123 17.27 -18.39 3.34
C ALA A 123 16.46 -19.18 2.29
N HIS A 124 15.15 -19.32 2.54
CA HIS A 124 14.19 -19.91 1.61
C HIS A 124 12.91 -19.07 1.60
N ARG A 125 12.44 -18.66 0.41
CA ARG A 125 11.15 -18.01 0.29
C ARG A 125 10.03 -18.99 0.63
N GLN A 126 9.18 -18.60 1.58
CA GLN A 126 7.95 -19.32 1.92
C GLN A 126 6.74 -18.54 1.42
N PRO A 127 5.61 -19.20 1.13
CA PRO A 127 4.34 -18.51 0.96
C PRO A 127 3.98 -17.74 2.22
N VAL A 128 3.40 -16.55 2.07
CA VAL A 128 3.00 -15.68 3.18
C VAL A 128 1.54 -15.32 3.02
N LEU A 129 0.74 -15.47 4.06
CA LEU A 129 -0.64 -15.02 4.09
C LEU A 129 -0.70 -13.57 4.60
N ALA A 130 -1.49 -12.75 3.92
CA ALA A 130 -1.77 -11.36 4.29
C ALA A 130 -3.28 -11.13 4.43
N PRO A 131 -3.71 -10.25 5.33
CA PRO A 131 -5.11 -9.86 5.42
C PRO A 131 -5.51 -9.02 4.20
N THR A 132 -6.80 -9.05 3.87
CA THR A 132 -7.44 -8.17 2.89
C THR A 132 -8.55 -7.38 3.55
N PHE A 133 -9.11 -6.40 2.83
CA PHE A 133 -10.28 -5.67 3.30
C PHE A 133 -11.47 -5.94 2.37
N ASP A 134 -12.55 -6.43 2.93
CA ASP A 134 -13.79 -6.64 2.18
C ASP A 134 -14.67 -5.39 2.29
N HIS A 135 -14.84 -4.69 1.16
CA HIS A 135 -15.63 -3.46 1.08
C HIS A 135 -17.14 -3.69 1.23
N ALA A 136 -17.65 -4.92 1.01
CA ALA A 136 -19.06 -5.24 1.16
C ALA A 136 -19.44 -5.37 2.65
N ILE A 137 -18.63 -6.07 3.44
CA ILE A 137 -18.83 -6.18 4.89
C ILE A 137 -18.17 -5.06 5.67
N LYS A 138 -17.34 -4.23 4.99
CA LYS A 138 -16.57 -3.10 5.56
C LYS A 138 -15.66 -3.54 6.70
N ASP A 139 -15.03 -4.70 6.58
CA ASP A 139 -14.17 -5.26 7.63
C ASP A 139 -12.99 -6.04 7.04
N PRO A 140 -11.85 -6.19 7.78
CA PRO A 140 -10.74 -6.99 7.32
C PRO A 140 -11.09 -8.49 7.30
N VAL A 141 -10.49 -9.20 6.35
CA VAL A 141 -10.54 -10.65 6.22
C VAL A 141 -9.15 -11.19 6.46
N SER A 142 -8.99 -12.00 7.51
CA SER A 142 -7.70 -12.64 7.81
C SER A 142 -7.33 -13.59 6.68
N ASP A 143 -6.03 -13.64 6.35
CA ASP A 143 -5.46 -14.56 5.37
C ASP A 143 -6.12 -14.51 3.98
N GLY A 144 -6.68 -13.35 3.62
CA GLY A 144 -7.42 -13.17 2.37
C GLY A 144 -6.55 -13.12 1.11
N LEU A 145 -5.23 -12.96 1.25
CA LEU A 145 -4.27 -12.92 0.14
C LEU A 145 -3.12 -13.89 0.41
N LEU A 146 -2.89 -14.81 -0.51
CA LEU A 146 -1.72 -15.67 -0.52
C LEU A 146 -0.62 -15.05 -1.40
N ILE A 147 0.52 -14.77 -0.81
CA ILE A 147 1.73 -14.31 -1.47
C ILE A 147 2.61 -15.54 -1.69
N GLU A 148 2.59 -16.07 -2.89
CA GLU A 148 3.31 -17.28 -3.26
C GLU A 148 4.84 -17.10 -3.15
N ALA A 149 5.57 -18.21 -3.00
CA ALA A 149 7.03 -18.19 -2.90
C ALA A 149 7.72 -17.64 -4.16
N ASP A 150 7.08 -17.78 -5.33
CA ASP A 150 7.58 -17.33 -6.63
C ASP A 150 7.32 -15.84 -6.95
N VAL A 151 6.64 -15.11 -6.04
CA VAL A 151 6.45 -13.67 -6.19
C VAL A 151 7.77 -12.94 -5.95
N ASP A 152 8.18 -12.10 -6.88
CA ASP A 152 9.45 -11.38 -6.89
C ASP A 152 9.33 -9.94 -6.40
N ILE A 153 8.22 -9.26 -6.72
CA ILE A 153 7.99 -7.86 -6.40
C ILE A 153 6.70 -7.73 -5.58
N CYS A 154 6.83 -7.24 -4.35
CA CYS A 154 5.69 -6.95 -3.48
C CYS A 154 5.49 -5.45 -3.38
N ILE A 155 4.35 -4.95 -3.90
CA ILE A 155 3.96 -3.54 -3.85
C ILE A 155 2.94 -3.37 -2.73
N LEU A 156 3.40 -2.90 -1.57
CA LEU A 156 2.52 -2.54 -0.47
C LEU A 156 1.94 -1.16 -0.72
N GLU A 157 0.62 -1.00 -0.67
CA GLU A 157 -0.02 0.30 -0.78
C GLU A 157 -0.86 0.61 0.47
N GLY A 158 -0.80 1.86 0.94
CA GLY A 158 -1.57 2.26 2.11
C GLY A 158 -1.28 3.68 2.56
N ASN A 159 -2.09 4.16 3.48
CA ASN A 159 -2.02 5.54 3.92
C ASN A 159 -0.73 5.84 4.71
N TYR A 160 -0.37 4.98 5.67
CA TYR A 160 0.60 5.28 6.72
C TYR A 160 1.99 4.67 6.52
N LEU A 161 2.23 3.94 5.42
CA LEU A 161 3.43 3.12 5.20
C LEU A 161 4.77 3.89 5.27
N LEU A 162 4.74 5.21 5.11
CA LEU A 162 5.93 6.07 5.16
C LEU A 162 5.88 7.10 6.30
N CYS A 163 4.89 7.02 7.21
CA CYS A 163 4.83 7.92 8.36
C CYS A 163 5.99 7.71 9.32
N ASP A 164 6.45 8.80 9.95
CA ASP A 164 7.53 8.82 10.95
C ASP A 164 7.07 8.51 12.38
N GLU A 165 5.88 7.93 12.52
CA GLU A 165 5.28 7.58 13.79
C GLU A 165 5.28 6.06 14.01
N PRO A 166 5.64 5.58 15.22
CA PRO A 166 5.54 4.16 15.53
C PRO A 166 4.12 3.63 15.41
N PRO A 167 3.97 2.38 14.95
CA PRO A 167 5.00 1.46 14.47
C PRO A 167 5.33 1.63 12.98
N TRP A 168 4.66 2.56 12.26
CA TRP A 168 4.76 2.75 10.81
C TRP A 168 6.15 3.19 10.36
N ASP A 169 6.89 3.90 11.22
CA ASP A 169 8.23 4.42 10.96
C ASP A 169 9.25 3.33 10.60
N GLU A 170 9.02 2.10 11.05
CA GLU A 170 9.86 0.95 10.75
C GLU A 170 9.79 0.52 9.28
N ILE A 171 8.61 0.65 8.63
CA ILE A 171 8.38 0.14 7.26
C ILE A 171 9.33 0.78 6.25
N ALA A 172 9.59 2.08 6.38
CA ALA A 172 10.48 2.80 5.46
C ALA A 172 11.93 2.24 5.46
N ASN A 173 12.35 1.55 6.54
CA ASN A 173 13.66 0.94 6.66
C ASN A 173 13.68 -0.54 6.18
N LEU A 174 12.51 -1.15 6.01
CA LEU A 174 12.34 -2.56 5.62
C LEU A 174 12.09 -2.72 4.12
N VAL A 175 11.74 -1.64 3.42
CA VAL A 175 11.44 -1.68 1.98
C VAL A 175 12.58 -1.13 1.13
N ASP A 176 12.69 -1.62 -0.09
CA ASP A 176 13.73 -1.23 -1.04
C ASP A 176 13.43 0.06 -1.80
N GLU A 177 12.14 0.36 -1.97
CA GLU A 177 11.68 1.51 -2.75
C GLU A 177 10.46 2.15 -2.08
N LYS A 178 10.42 3.47 -2.06
CA LYS A 178 9.40 4.26 -1.35
C LYS A 178 8.80 5.30 -2.29
N TRP A 179 7.50 5.20 -2.53
CA TRP A 179 6.76 6.14 -3.37
C TRP A 179 5.71 6.87 -2.54
N PHE A 180 5.64 8.16 -2.73
CA PHE A 180 4.59 8.99 -2.15
C PHE A 180 3.70 9.56 -3.25
N VAL A 181 2.39 9.32 -3.16
CA VAL A 181 1.41 9.83 -4.12
C VAL A 181 0.80 11.10 -3.56
N HIS A 182 1.23 12.23 -4.08
CA HIS A 182 0.68 13.55 -3.77
C HIS A 182 -0.62 13.77 -4.54
N VAL A 183 -1.59 14.44 -3.93
CA VAL A 183 -2.85 14.86 -4.54
C VAL A 183 -3.30 16.17 -3.92
N GLU A 184 -3.82 17.07 -4.75
CA GLU A 184 -4.43 18.30 -4.28
C GLU A 184 -5.64 18.02 -3.38
N PRO A 185 -5.77 18.70 -2.22
CA PRO A 185 -6.81 18.41 -1.22
C PRO A 185 -8.24 18.44 -1.78
N ASP A 186 -8.54 19.38 -2.68
CA ASP A 186 -9.86 19.48 -3.29
C ASP A 186 -10.16 18.30 -4.21
N LEU A 187 -9.18 17.82 -4.96
CA LEU A 187 -9.31 16.64 -5.80
C LEU A 187 -9.49 15.37 -4.94
N ALA A 188 -8.70 15.25 -3.88
CA ALA A 188 -8.83 14.17 -2.91
C ALA A 188 -10.22 14.14 -2.28
N CYS A 189 -10.72 15.29 -1.82
CA CYS A 189 -12.04 15.44 -1.24
C CYS A 189 -13.14 14.98 -2.20
N ARG A 190 -13.14 15.46 -3.45
CA ARG A 190 -14.12 15.04 -4.46
C ARG A 190 -14.11 13.54 -4.67
N ARG A 191 -12.93 12.93 -4.89
CA ARG A 191 -12.80 11.49 -5.13
C ARG A 191 -13.28 10.64 -3.96
N VAL A 192 -12.93 11.04 -2.73
CA VAL A 192 -13.37 10.36 -1.51
C VAL A 192 -14.88 10.48 -1.33
N ALA A 193 -15.46 11.68 -1.52
CA ALA A 193 -16.90 11.90 -1.43
C ALA A 193 -17.66 11.03 -2.45
N PHE A 194 -17.22 10.97 -3.71
CA PHE A 194 -17.79 10.06 -4.71
C PHE A 194 -17.75 8.61 -4.28
N ARG A 195 -16.61 8.16 -3.71
CA ARG A 195 -16.45 6.80 -3.19
C ARG A 195 -17.40 6.52 -2.03
N HIS A 196 -17.58 7.46 -1.09
CA HIS A 196 -18.51 7.33 0.03
C HIS A 196 -19.97 7.20 -0.46
N LEU A 197 -20.36 8.01 -1.44
CA LEU A 197 -21.70 7.95 -2.04
C LEU A 197 -21.90 6.60 -2.76
N ALA A 198 -20.97 6.20 -3.62
CA ALA A 198 -21.04 4.95 -4.37
C ALA A 198 -21.05 3.71 -3.46
N ALA A 199 -20.36 3.75 -2.32
CA ALA A 199 -20.35 2.69 -1.33
C ALA A 199 -21.54 2.73 -0.34
N GLY A 200 -22.49 3.65 -0.51
CA GLY A 200 -23.64 3.79 0.38
C GLY A 200 -23.25 4.12 1.84
N ILE A 201 -22.11 4.79 2.04
CA ILE A 201 -21.69 5.26 3.35
C ILE A 201 -22.47 6.51 3.72
N GLU A 202 -22.70 7.39 2.76
CA GLU A 202 -23.49 8.58 2.90
C GLU A 202 -24.61 8.59 1.83
N ALA A 203 -25.75 9.22 2.15
CA ALA A 203 -26.92 9.22 1.27
C ALA A 203 -26.85 10.33 0.22
N THR A 204 -26.15 11.43 0.51
CA THR A 204 -26.05 12.60 -0.37
C THR A 204 -24.59 13.00 -0.59
N MET A 205 -24.33 13.70 -1.69
CA MET A 205 -23.00 14.25 -1.99
C MET A 205 -22.56 15.27 -0.92
N GLU A 206 -23.48 16.05 -0.39
CA GLU A 206 -23.19 17.05 0.64
C GLU A 206 -22.70 16.38 1.94
N GLU A 207 -23.37 15.31 2.37
CA GLU A 207 -22.95 14.51 3.52
C GLU A 207 -21.60 13.84 3.27
N ALA A 208 -21.41 13.28 2.09
CA ALA A 208 -20.15 12.65 1.69
C ALA A 208 -18.98 13.65 1.70
N VAL A 209 -19.15 14.86 1.20
CA VAL A 209 -18.16 15.93 1.26
C VAL A 209 -17.88 16.36 2.70
N ARG A 210 -18.93 16.52 3.51
CA ARG A 210 -18.77 16.87 4.93
C ARG A 210 -17.96 15.81 5.68
N ARG A 211 -18.26 14.54 5.46
CA ARG A 211 -17.52 13.41 6.02
C ARG A 211 -16.06 13.39 5.56
N ALA A 212 -15.83 13.52 4.25
CA ALA A 212 -14.48 13.54 3.69
C ALA A 212 -13.63 14.66 4.31
N LYS A 213 -14.20 15.85 4.50
CA LYS A 213 -13.52 16.97 5.17
C LYS A 213 -13.25 16.70 6.65
N ALA A 214 -14.19 16.11 7.36
CA ALA A 214 -14.06 15.88 8.81
C ALA A 214 -13.14 14.72 9.17
N ASN A 215 -12.92 13.76 8.29
CA ASN A 215 -12.13 12.57 8.55
C ASN A 215 -10.98 12.36 7.55
N ASP A 216 -11.30 12.19 6.28
CA ASP A 216 -10.31 11.76 5.29
C ASP A 216 -9.26 12.82 4.99
N LEU A 217 -9.63 14.11 4.90
CA LEU A 217 -8.66 15.18 4.71
C LEU A 217 -7.79 15.41 5.94
N VAL A 218 -8.34 15.30 7.14
CA VAL A 218 -7.56 15.38 8.39
C VAL A 218 -6.51 14.26 8.44
N ASN A 219 -6.88 13.03 8.05
CA ASN A 219 -5.93 11.93 7.92
C ASN A 219 -4.92 12.22 6.80
N GLY A 220 -5.36 12.82 5.69
CA GLY A 220 -4.49 13.21 4.58
C GLY A 220 -3.41 14.21 4.98
N GLU A 221 -3.76 15.27 5.70
CA GLU A 221 -2.82 16.26 6.24
C GLU A 221 -1.79 15.61 7.18
N PHE A 222 -2.24 14.73 8.05
CA PHE A 222 -1.35 13.95 8.92
C PHE A 222 -0.36 13.11 8.09
N ILE A 223 -0.84 12.37 7.08
CA ILE A 223 -0.02 11.52 6.22
C ILE A 223 1.03 12.34 5.48
N VAL A 224 0.64 13.48 4.90
CA VAL A 224 1.56 14.38 4.19
C VAL A 224 2.65 14.89 5.14
N SER A 225 2.27 15.38 6.32
CA SER A 225 3.21 15.94 7.30
C SER A 225 4.19 14.88 7.81
N LYS A 226 3.69 13.65 8.08
CA LYS A 226 4.48 12.56 8.67
C LYS A 226 5.27 11.71 7.68
N SER A 227 5.04 11.88 6.39
CA SER A 227 5.80 11.19 5.33
C SER A 227 6.81 12.09 4.61
N GLN A 228 6.93 13.35 5.01
CA GLN A 228 7.79 14.32 4.33
C GLN A 228 9.26 13.89 4.36
N GLY A 229 9.91 13.86 3.16
CA GLY A 229 11.31 13.48 3.01
C GLY A 229 11.60 11.99 3.19
N ARG A 230 10.58 11.14 3.31
CA ARG A 230 10.71 9.69 3.54
C ARG A 230 10.40 8.85 2.30
N TYR A 231 10.48 9.42 1.11
CA TYR A 231 10.21 8.74 -0.15
C TYR A 231 11.33 8.97 -1.17
N ASP A 232 11.50 8.01 -2.07
CA ASP A 232 12.48 8.06 -3.17
C ASP A 232 11.85 8.68 -4.42
N VAL A 233 10.53 8.54 -4.59
CA VAL A 233 9.76 9.07 -5.72
C VAL A 233 8.49 9.74 -5.21
N MET A 234 8.24 10.97 -5.65
CA MET A 234 6.95 11.64 -5.50
C MET A 234 6.18 11.56 -6.82
N ILE A 235 4.93 11.11 -6.74
CA ILE A 235 4.04 10.93 -7.89
C ILE A 235 2.88 11.90 -7.76
N GLU A 236 2.75 12.81 -8.73
CA GLU A 236 1.63 13.74 -8.77
C GLU A 236 0.37 13.05 -9.31
N SER A 237 -0.67 13.03 -8.49
CA SER A 237 -1.98 12.51 -8.88
C SER A 237 -2.78 13.61 -9.55
N ILE A 238 -3.05 13.43 -10.83
CA ILE A 238 -3.84 14.37 -11.62
C ILE A 238 -5.22 13.81 -11.95
N GLU A 239 -6.16 14.69 -12.23
CA GLU A 239 -7.47 14.30 -12.73
C GLU A 239 -7.31 13.65 -14.12
N SER A 240 -7.74 12.39 -14.24
CA SER A 240 -7.81 11.76 -15.56
C SER A 240 -8.87 12.50 -16.36
N LYS A 241 -8.51 13.07 -17.52
CA LYS A 241 -9.52 13.52 -18.47
C LYS A 241 -10.38 12.32 -18.87
N PRO A 242 -11.70 12.46 -18.93
CA PRO A 242 -12.60 11.40 -19.36
C PRO A 242 -12.28 10.89 -20.76
#